data_6a1068719a171de58cd1f47272ee4621
#
_entry.id   6a1068719a171de58cd1f47272ee4621
#
_cell.length_a   1.000
_cell.length_b   1.000
_cell.length_c   1.000
_cell.angle_alpha   90.00
_cell.angle_beta   90.00
_cell.angle_gamma   90.00
#
_symmetry.space_group_name_H-M   'P 1'
#
loop_
_entity.id
_entity.type
_entity.pdbx_description
1 polymer ?
#
loop_
_entity_poly.entity_id
_entity_poly.type
_entity_poly.pdbx_seq_one_letter_code
_entity_poly.pdbx_strand_id
1 'polypeptide(L)'
;MILDSLTERFTRRLASRTTRRGFLGRLGVLAAGGVAIPLLPVARARGAPLTAFERNAQTVDDRACDYWRYCAIDGALCTCCGGGTHTCPPGTRPSATTWVGTCRHPDTGKTYLISYNDCCGKGSCGQCMCDNQDRETPVYRPQGNNDILWCFGLESFEYHCSTAVLLGEV
;
A
#
# COMPACT_ATOMS: atom_id res chain seq x y z
N MET A 1 -51.02 -24.08 2.06
CA MET A 1 -51.91 -23.31 1.14
C MET A 1 -51.90 -21.80 1.32
N ILE A 2 -51.95 -21.24 2.54
CA ILE A 2 -51.94 -19.74 2.72
C ILE A 2 -50.55 -19.12 2.44
N LEU A 3 -49.48 -19.76 2.84
CA LEU A 3 -48.10 -19.33 2.60
C LEU A 3 -47.72 -19.31 1.11
N ASP A 4 -48.21 -20.29 0.34
CA ASP A 4 -47.89 -20.37 -1.11
C ASP A 4 -48.54 -19.20 -1.88
N SER A 5 -49.78 -18.82 -1.51
CA SER A 5 -50.47 -17.71 -2.18
C SER A 5 -49.86 -16.33 -1.85
N LEU A 6 -49.26 -16.19 -0.68
CA LEU A 6 -48.57 -14.96 -0.27
C LEU A 6 -47.22 -14.81 -0.98
N THR A 7 -46.47 -15.91 -1.07
CA THR A 7 -45.16 -15.91 -1.79
C THR A 7 -45.38 -15.68 -3.29
N GLU A 8 -46.41 -16.28 -3.89
CA GLU A 8 -46.72 -16.07 -5.31
C GLU A 8 -47.16 -14.62 -5.62
N ARG A 9 -47.94 -14.01 -4.78
CA ARG A 9 -48.32 -12.60 -4.93
C ARG A 9 -47.15 -11.64 -4.74
N PHE A 10 -46.25 -11.95 -3.82
CA PHE A 10 -45.06 -11.15 -3.57
C PHE A 10 -44.07 -11.24 -4.74
N THR A 11 -43.79 -12.43 -5.23
CA THR A 11 -42.88 -12.65 -6.37
C THR A 11 -43.44 -12.03 -7.66
N ARG A 12 -44.73 -12.14 -7.92
CA ARG A 12 -45.34 -11.48 -9.08
C ARG A 12 -45.28 -9.94 -9.01
N ARG A 13 -45.44 -9.36 -7.83
CA ARG A 13 -45.27 -7.89 -7.65
C ARG A 13 -43.82 -7.43 -7.80
N LEU A 14 -42.84 -8.21 -7.36
CA LEU A 14 -41.43 -7.93 -7.60
C LEU A 14 -41.10 -8.03 -9.10
N ALA A 15 -41.55 -9.08 -9.76
CA ALA A 15 -41.31 -9.32 -11.17
C ALA A 15 -41.90 -8.26 -12.09
N SER A 16 -43.11 -7.70 -11.71
CA SER A 16 -43.74 -6.65 -12.51
C SER A 16 -43.12 -5.25 -12.34
N ARG A 17 -42.34 -5.02 -11.28
CA ARG A 17 -41.69 -3.73 -11.00
C ARG A 17 -40.21 -3.66 -11.35
N THR A 18 -39.61 -4.78 -11.73
CA THR A 18 -38.19 -4.84 -12.10
C THR A 18 -38.02 -5.46 -13.46
N THR A 19 -37.40 -4.74 -14.38
CA THR A 19 -36.91 -5.35 -15.62
C THR A 19 -35.77 -6.30 -15.28
N ARG A 20 -35.61 -7.40 -16.05
CA ARG A 20 -34.52 -8.37 -15.85
C ARG A 20 -33.13 -7.70 -15.75
N ARG A 21 -32.90 -6.66 -16.55
CA ARG A 21 -31.67 -5.86 -16.49
C ARG A 21 -31.55 -5.06 -15.19
N GLY A 22 -32.63 -4.47 -14.70
CA GLY A 22 -32.62 -3.70 -13.44
C GLY A 22 -32.43 -4.56 -12.20
N PHE A 23 -32.97 -5.79 -12.20
CA PHE A 23 -32.79 -6.73 -11.11
C PHE A 23 -31.34 -7.24 -11.02
N LEU A 24 -30.79 -7.70 -12.14
CA LEU A 24 -29.39 -8.16 -12.19
C LEU A 24 -28.38 -7.04 -11.90
N GLY A 25 -28.68 -5.82 -12.36
CA GLY A 25 -27.84 -4.66 -12.04
C GLY A 25 -27.85 -4.32 -10.55
N ARG A 26 -28.99 -4.37 -9.89
CA ARG A 26 -29.08 -4.14 -8.43
C ARG A 26 -28.47 -5.26 -7.61
N LEU A 27 -28.62 -6.52 -8.02
CA LEU A 27 -27.95 -7.66 -7.40
C LEU A 27 -26.43 -7.56 -7.57
N GLY A 28 -25.97 -7.16 -8.75
CA GLY A 28 -24.55 -6.95 -9.04
C GLY A 28 -23.96 -5.83 -8.18
N VAL A 29 -24.65 -4.71 -8.01
CA VAL A 29 -24.21 -3.60 -7.15
C VAL A 29 -24.19 -4.01 -5.67
N LEU A 30 -25.18 -4.76 -5.20
CA LEU A 30 -25.20 -5.27 -3.83
C LEU A 30 -24.09 -6.31 -3.57
N ALA A 31 -23.87 -7.20 -4.52
CA ALA A 31 -22.81 -8.20 -4.41
C ALA A 31 -21.40 -7.55 -4.51
N ALA A 32 -21.20 -6.67 -5.48
CA ALA A 32 -19.94 -5.96 -5.67
C ALA A 32 -19.68 -4.94 -4.55
N GLY A 33 -20.69 -4.19 -4.12
CA GLY A 33 -20.58 -3.22 -3.04
C GLY A 33 -20.36 -3.87 -1.68
N GLY A 34 -21.02 -4.98 -1.39
CA GLY A 34 -20.87 -5.70 -0.12
C GLY A 34 -19.54 -6.43 0.02
N VAL A 35 -18.92 -6.82 -1.10
CA VAL A 35 -17.63 -7.51 -1.12
C VAL A 35 -16.46 -6.54 -1.29
N ALA A 36 -16.67 -5.40 -1.97
CA ALA A 36 -15.61 -4.43 -2.20
C ALA A 36 -15.24 -3.60 -0.96
N ILE A 37 -16.20 -3.37 -0.03
CA ILE A 37 -15.94 -2.61 1.20
C ILE A 37 -14.87 -3.28 2.09
N PRO A 38 -14.87 -4.61 2.31
CA PRO A 38 -13.80 -5.27 3.05
C PRO A 38 -12.52 -5.49 2.26
N LEU A 39 -12.55 -5.36 0.91
CA LEU A 39 -11.39 -5.57 0.05
C LEU A 39 -10.60 -4.28 -0.23
N LEU A 40 -11.14 -3.12 0.14
CA LEU A 40 -10.36 -1.89 0.16
C LEU A 40 -9.51 -1.89 1.44
N PRO A 41 -8.21 -2.18 1.37
CA PRO A 41 -7.34 -2.16 2.53
C PRO A 41 -7.07 -0.70 2.92
N VAL A 42 -8.08 -0.05 3.45
CA VAL A 42 -7.89 1.22 4.12
C VAL A 42 -7.39 0.88 5.53
N ALA A 43 -6.12 0.56 5.65
CA ALA A 43 -5.47 0.54 6.95
C ALA A 43 -5.49 1.96 7.51
N ARG A 44 -6.59 2.32 8.16
CA ARG A 44 -6.64 3.52 9.00
C ARG A 44 -5.80 3.19 10.23
N ALA A 45 -4.52 3.37 10.12
CA ALA A 45 -3.64 3.36 11.27
C ALA A 45 -4.03 4.53 12.17
N ARG A 46 -4.98 4.30 13.07
CA ARG A 46 -5.11 5.11 14.28
C ARG A 46 -3.88 4.81 15.11
N GLY A 47 -2.75 5.41 14.72
CA GLY A 47 -1.51 5.25 15.44
C GLY A 47 -1.71 5.74 16.87
N ALA A 48 -1.46 4.86 17.83
CA ALA A 48 -1.25 5.28 19.21
C ALA A 48 -0.18 6.39 19.22
N PRO A 49 -0.27 7.37 20.11
CA PRO A 49 0.77 8.38 20.24
C PRO A 49 2.12 7.69 20.46
N LEU A 50 3.12 8.04 19.63
CA LEU A 50 4.48 7.54 19.85
C LEU A 50 4.93 7.94 21.24
N THR A 51 5.53 7.00 21.97
CA THR A 51 6.17 7.30 23.25
C THR A 51 7.34 8.25 23.05
N ALA A 52 7.77 8.94 24.10
CA ALA A 52 8.95 9.80 24.02
C ALA A 52 10.21 9.01 23.60
N PHE A 53 10.27 7.72 23.97
CA PHE A 53 11.35 6.82 23.61
C PHE A 53 11.32 6.52 22.08
N GLU A 54 10.16 6.19 21.51
CA GLU A 54 10.01 5.94 20.08
C GLU A 54 10.29 7.18 19.23
N ARG A 55 9.95 8.36 19.74
CA ARG A 55 10.27 9.64 19.06
C ARG A 55 11.77 9.92 19.03
N ASN A 56 12.48 9.62 20.11
CA ASN A 56 13.93 9.82 20.19
C ASN A 56 14.73 8.75 19.43
N ALA A 57 14.11 7.61 19.10
CA ALA A 57 14.75 6.56 18.33
C ALA A 57 14.72 6.81 16.81
N GLN A 58 13.81 7.66 16.33
CA GLN A 58 13.75 7.97 14.90
C GLN A 58 14.77 9.05 14.56
N THR A 59 15.74 8.70 13.73
CA THR A 59 16.77 9.64 13.32
C THR A 59 16.26 10.64 12.27
N VAL A 60 16.93 11.77 12.14
CA VAL A 60 16.76 12.69 11.02
C VAL A 60 17.67 12.37 9.84
N ASP A 61 18.57 11.38 10.00
CA ASP A 61 19.52 10.93 8.99
C ASP A 61 18.79 10.03 7.96
N ASP A 62 18.68 10.50 6.73
CA ASP A 62 18.07 9.78 5.62
C ASP A 62 18.93 8.62 5.08
N ARG A 63 20.06 8.32 5.71
CA ARG A 63 20.93 7.17 5.44
C ARG A 63 20.79 6.07 6.49
N ALA A 64 19.94 6.26 7.48
CA ALA A 64 19.67 5.30 8.54
C ALA A 64 18.31 4.63 8.36
N CYS A 65 18.22 3.33 8.62
CA CYS A 65 16.99 2.55 8.43
C CYS A 65 15.83 3.00 9.35
N ASP A 66 16.11 3.65 10.45
CA ASP A 66 15.13 4.21 11.39
C ASP A 66 14.68 5.64 11.02
N TYR A 67 15.08 6.16 9.86
CA TYR A 67 14.54 7.40 9.34
C TYR A 67 13.02 7.28 9.16
N TRP A 68 12.28 8.27 9.60
CA TRP A 68 10.83 8.21 9.73
C TRP A 68 10.06 7.81 8.44
N ARG A 69 10.61 8.07 7.26
CA ARG A 69 10.00 7.68 5.98
C ARG A 69 10.21 6.21 5.62
N TYR A 70 11.09 5.51 6.32
CA TYR A 70 11.48 4.16 5.98
C TYR A 70 10.75 3.08 6.77
N CYS A 71 9.57 3.40 7.32
CA CYS A 71 8.81 2.48 8.18
C CYS A 71 8.40 1.15 7.50
N ALA A 72 8.38 1.10 6.18
CA ALA A 72 8.09 -0.13 5.42
C ALA A 72 9.05 -0.31 4.23
N ILE A 73 10.28 0.20 4.34
CA ILE A 73 11.30 0.02 3.31
C ILE A 73 12.01 -1.32 3.52
N ASP A 74 12.21 -2.06 2.43
CA ASP A 74 13.01 -3.27 2.39
C ASP A 74 14.05 -3.14 1.27
N GLY A 75 15.31 -3.44 1.59
CA GLY A 75 16.43 -3.37 0.68
C GLY A 75 17.42 -2.24 0.96
N ALA A 76 18.25 -1.93 -0.03
CA ALA A 76 19.28 -0.90 0.05
C ALA A 76 18.68 0.50 -0.09
N LEU A 77 19.11 1.44 0.74
CA LEU A 77 18.67 2.84 0.62
C LEU A 77 19.34 3.54 -0.56
N CYS A 78 18.55 4.18 -1.44
CA CYS A 78 19.11 4.95 -2.55
C CYS A 78 19.94 6.15 -2.10
N THR A 79 19.69 6.70 -0.93
CA THR A 79 20.52 7.74 -0.30
C THR A 79 21.96 7.30 -0.03
N CYS A 80 22.18 6.00 0.18
CA CYS A 80 23.51 5.41 0.32
C CYS A 80 24.14 5.00 -1.02
N CYS A 81 23.35 4.97 -2.10
CA CYS A 81 23.70 4.38 -3.39
C CYS A 81 23.87 5.43 -4.51
N GLY A 82 24.03 6.69 -4.15
CA GLY A 82 24.19 7.81 -5.10
C GLY A 82 22.88 8.38 -5.64
N GLY A 83 21.76 8.02 -5.07
CA GLY A 83 20.45 8.63 -5.28
C GLY A 83 20.03 9.52 -4.11
N GLY A 84 18.74 9.62 -3.89
CA GLY A 84 18.13 10.35 -2.77
C GLY A 84 16.93 9.62 -2.21
N THR A 85 16.28 10.20 -1.21
CA THR A 85 15.06 9.65 -0.62
C THR A 85 13.95 9.41 -1.64
N HIS A 86 13.90 10.21 -2.70
CA HIS A 86 12.85 10.17 -3.72
C HIS A 86 13.37 10.11 -5.16
N THR A 87 14.68 9.92 -5.33
CA THR A 87 15.32 9.90 -6.65
C THR A 87 16.22 8.70 -6.80
N CYS A 88 16.05 7.99 -7.90
CA CYS A 88 16.93 6.89 -8.29
C CYS A 88 18.34 7.39 -8.67
N PRO A 89 19.38 6.62 -8.40
CA PRO A 89 20.74 6.93 -8.86
C PRO A 89 20.84 7.01 -10.38
N PRO A 90 21.80 7.78 -10.92
CA PRO A 90 22.04 7.84 -12.36
C PRO A 90 22.25 6.46 -12.99
N GLY A 91 21.57 6.20 -14.10
CA GLY A 91 21.61 4.91 -14.82
C GLY A 91 20.68 3.84 -14.24
N THR A 92 19.82 4.20 -13.30
CA THR A 92 18.71 3.35 -12.86
C THR A 92 17.37 4.04 -13.13
N ARG A 93 16.29 3.26 -13.18
CA ARG A 93 14.91 3.74 -13.37
C ARG A 93 14.01 3.24 -12.25
N PRO A 94 13.07 4.05 -11.77
CA PRO A 94 12.09 3.60 -10.79
C PRO A 94 11.18 2.52 -11.38
N SER A 95 10.81 1.54 -10.56
CA SER A 95 9.83 0.51 -10.90
C SER A 95 8.49 1.12 -11.28
N ALA A 96 7.78 0.49 -12.22
CA ALA A 96 6.46 0.93 -12.67
C ALA A 96 5.37 0.70 -11.60
N THR A 97 5.60 -0.24 -10.72
CA THR A 97 4.74 -0.59 -9.58
C THR A 97 5.53 -0.45 -8.28
N THR A 98 4.82 -0.29 -7.17
CA THR A 98 5.41 0.05 -5.89
C THR A 98 4.58 -0.52 -4.74
N TRP A 99 5.14 -0.62 -3.56
CA TRP A 99 4.35 -0.81 -2.35
C TRP A 99 4.21 0.51 -1.58
N VAL A 100 3.35 0.52 -0.61
CA VAL A 100 3.01 1.73 0.13
C VAL A 100 2.97 1.43 1.62
N GLY A 101 3.62 2.27 2.40
CA GLY A 101 3.54 2.26 3.85
C GLY A 101 2.91 3.54 4.40
N THR A 102 2.45 3.48 5.64
CA THR A 102 1.95 4.63 6.40
C THR A 102 2.87 4.92 7.56
N CYS A 103 3.73 5.92 7.39
CA CYS A 103 4.73 6.30 8.38
C CYS A 103 4.30 7.52 9.19
N ARG A 104 4.65 7.53 10.47
CA ARG A 104 4.36 8.64 11.36
C ARG A 104 5.56 9.56 11.51
N HIS A 105 5.36 10.85 11.28
CA HIS A 105 6.42 11.84 11.50
C HIS A 105 6.63 12.06 13.01
N PRO A 106 7.86 11.95 13.53
CA PRO A 106 8.14 11.99 14.96
C PRO A 106 7.78 13.32 15.62
N ASP A 107 8.09 14.43 14.97
CA ASP A 107 7.92 15.76 15.55
C ASP A 107 6.46 16.25 15.50
N THR A 108 5.77 15.99 14.39
CA THR A 108 4.39 16.46 14.19
C THR A 108 3.34 15.45 14.66
N GLY A 109 3.71 14.18 14.81
CA GLY A 109 2.80 13.09 15.11
C GLY A 109 1.81 12.77 13.98
N LYS A 110 1.92 13.43 12.83
CA LYS A 110 1.09 13.21 11.66
C LYS A 110 1.50 11.94 10.94
N THR A 111 0.52 11.29 10.30
CA THR A 111 0.74 10.08 9.50
C THR A 111 0.79 10.45 8.03
N TYR A 112 1.76 9.89 7.33
CA TYR A 112 1.99 10.13 5.92
C TYR A 112 1.98 8.84 5.13
N LEU A 113 1.47 8.92 3.90
CA LEU A 113 1.54 7.86 2.93
C LEU A 113 2.86 7.98 2.17
N ILE A 114 3.64 6.91 2.19
CA ILE A 114 4.94 6.81 1.53
C ILE A 114 4.88 5.72 0.46
N SER A 115 5.30 6.06 -0.75
CA SER A 115 5.48 5.12 -1.85
C SER A 115 6.95 4.68 -1.91
N TYR A 116 7.17 3.36 -1.91
CA TYR A 116 8.51 2.78 -2.04
C TYR A 116 8.67 2.22 -3.44
N ASN A 117 9.69 2.69 -4.15
CA ASN A 117 9.98 2.25 -5.51
C ASN A 117 11.39 1.65 -5.57
N ASP A 118 11.49 0.51 -6.20
CA ASP A 118 12.79 -0.05 -6.56
C ASP A 118 13.40 0.73 -7.71
N CYS A 119 14.69 1.03 -7.62
CA CYS A 119 15.48 1.58 -8.69
C CYS A 119 16.20 0.46 -9.41
N CYS A 120 15.91 0.26 -10.69
CA CYS A 120 16.27 -0.90 -11.48
C CYS A 120 17.25 -0.55 -12.61
N GLY A 121 18.09 -1.48 -13.01
CA GLY A 121 19.02 -1.30 -14.14
C GLY A 121 20.49 -1.40 -13.80
N LYS A 122 20.81 -1.59 -12.53
CA LYS A 122 22.16 -1.88 -12.03
C LYS A 122 22.10 -2.96 -10.96
N GLY A 123 23.17 -3.72 -10.80
CA GLY A 123 23.28 -4.69 -9.72
C GLY A 123 23.11 -4.04 -8.35
N SER A 124 22.73 -4.86 -7.36
CA SER A 124 22.44 -4.40 -5.99
C SER A 124 23.56 -3.53 -5.44
N CYS A 125 23.22 -2.38 -4.90
CA CYS A 125 24.15 -1.49 -4.22
C CYS A 125 24.69 -2.11 -2.91
N GLY A 126 23.84 -2.85 -2.18
CA GLY A 126 24.20 -3.55 -0.95
C GLY A 126 24.61 -2.66 0.23
N GLN A 127 24.37 -1.34 0.15
CA GLN A 127 24.67 -0.40 1.23
C GLN A 127 23.39 0.01 1.96
N CYS A 128 23.50 0.26 3.25
CA CYS A 128 22.39 0.65 4.12
C CYS A 128 21.15 -0.24 3.89
N MET A 129 21.36 -1.55 4.08
CA MET A 129 20.28 -2.52 3.95
C MET A 129 19.29 -2.38 5.11
N CYS A 130 18.02 -2.25 4.77
CA CYS A 130 16.91 -2.16 5.71
C CYS A 130 15.93 -3.32 5.49
N ASP A 131 15.25 -3.71 6.55
CA ASP A 131 14.20 -4.73 6.55
C ASP A 131 13.10 -4.26 7.50
N ASN A 132 12.36 -3.25 7.07
CA ASN A 132 11.29 -2.64 7.84
C ASN A 132 9.94 -3.03 7.22
N GLN A 133 9.11 -3.73 7.99
CA GLN A 133 7.82 -4.26 7.52
C GLN A 133 6.63 -3.60 8.22
N ASP A 134 6.84 -2.51 8.93
CA ASP A 134 5.80 -1.86 9.70
C ASP A 134 4.83 -1.07 8.83
N ARG A 135 3.53 -1.40 8.98
CA ARG A 135 2.41 -0.62 8.44
C ARG A 135 2.37 -0.48 6.93
N GLU A 136 2.91 -1.45 6.21
CA GLU A 136 2.75 -1.47 4.77
C GLU A 136 1.28 -1.72 4.35
N THR A 137 0.91 -1.19 3.22
CA THR A 137 -0.40 -1.38 2.60
C THR A 137 -0.25 -1.77 1.14
N PRO A 138 -1.09 -2.66 0.66
CA PRO A 138 -2.22 -3.34 1.31
C PRO A 138 -1.78 -4.45 2.27
N VAL A 139 -2.50 -4.57 3.39
CA VAL A 139 -2.19 -5.53 4.47
C VAL A 139 -2.72 -6.95 4.24
N TYR A 140 -3.33 -7.24 3.10
CA TYR A 140 -3.89 -8.58 2.81
C TYR A 140 -2.81 -9.65 2.65
N ARG A 141 -1.60 -9.27 2.37
CA ARG A 141 -0.44 -10.16 2.24
C ARG A 141 0.85 -9.43 2.69
N PRO A 142 0.96 -9.11 3.98
CA PRO A 142 2.06 -8.27 4.48
C PRO A 142 3.44 -8.88 4.20
N GLN A 143 3.56 -10.22 4.29
CA GLN A 143 4.82 -10.93 4.07
C GLN A 143 5.32 -10.89 2.61
N GLY A 144 4.53 -10.42 1.68
CA GLY A 144 4.87 -10.43 0.26
C GLY A 144 4.89 -9.05 -0.37
N ASN A 145 4.70 -7.99 0.39
CA ASN A 145 4.59 -6.65 -0.19
C ASN A 145 5.95 -6.01 -0.45
N ASN A 146 6.83 -6.04 0.52
CA ASN A 146 8.17 -5.49 0.41
C ASN A 146 9.25 -6.53 0.06
N ASP A 147 9.02 -7.82 0.28
CA ASP A 147 9.90 -8.91 -0.16
C ASP A 147 9.90 -9.16 -1.68
N ILE A 148 9.11 -8.41 -2.44
CA ILE A 148 8.98 -8.58 -3.88
C ILE A 148 9.99 -7.67 -4.59
N LEU A 149 10.73 -8.23 -5.54
CA LEU A 149 11.51 -7.45 -6.48
C LEU A 149 10.57 -6.75 -7.48
N TRP A 150 10.41 -5.44 -7.33
CA TRP A 150 9.44 -4.66 -8.12
C TRP A 150 9.96 -4.22 -9.50
N CYS A 151 11.13 -4.68 -9.92
CA CYS A 151 11.74 -4.34 -11.21
C CYS A 151 11.07 -5.01 -12.43
N PHE A 152 10.03 -5.81 -12.25
CA PHE A 152 9.31 -6.43 -13.36
C PHE A 152 8.60 -5.38 -14.24
N GLY A 153 8.58 -5.65 -15.55
CA GLY A 153 8.00 -4.72 -16.55
C GLY A 153 8.95 -3.63 -17.03
N LEU A 154 10.19 -3.60 -16.55
CA LEU A 154 11.26 -2.76 -17.06
C LEU A 154 12.20 -3.54 -17.99
N GLU A 155 13.09 -2.82 -18.69
CA GLU A 155 14.12 -3.42 -19.55
C GLU A 155 15.12 -4.27 -18.77
N SER A 156 15.38 -3.93 -17.50
CA SER A 156 16.25 -4.68 -16.59
C SER A 156 15.52 -5.04 -15.31
N PHE A 157 15.66 -6.29 -14.89
CA PHE A 157 15.16 -6.81 -13.61
C PHE A 157 16.16 -6.64 -12.48
N GLU A 158 17.32 -6.03 -12.73
CA GLU A 158 18.33 -5.85 -11.71
C GLU A 158 17.94 -4.75 -10.73
N TYR A 159 17.77 -5.14 -9.48
CA TYR A 159 17.52 -4.26 -8.35
C TYR A 159 18.83 -3.57 -7.90
N HIS A 160 18.76 -2.27 -7.66
CA HIS A 160 19.89 -1.50 -7.15
C HIS A 160 19.67 -0.98 -5.72
N CYS A 161 18.59 -0.26 -5.50
CA CYS A 161 18.20 0.34 -4.21
C CYS A 161 16.71 0.72 -4.24
N SER A 162 16.18 1.11 -3.09
CA SER A 162 14.78 1.57 -2.96
C SER A 162 14.71 3.04 -2.52
N THR A 163 13.72 3.76 -3.05
CA THR A 163 13.37 5.13 -2.67
C THR A 163 12.14 5.16 -1.79
N ALA A 164 11.89 6.29 -1.09
CA ALA A 164 10.73 6.52 -0.24
C ALA A 164 10.10 7.89 -0.56
N VAL A 165 9.13 7.88 -1.45
CA VAL A 165 8.47 9.09 -1.97
C VAL A 165 7.28 9.46 -1.11
N LEU A 166 7.26 10.68 -0.59
CA LEU A 166 6.12 11.20 0.16
C LEU A 166 4.96 11.48 -0.79
N LEU A 167 3.81 10.83 -0.56
CA LEU A 167 2.60 11.02 -1.35
C LEU A 167 1.64 12.04 -0.74
N GLY A 168 1.52 12.08 0.58
CA GLY A 168 0.63 13.00 1.27
C GLY A 168 0.38 12.62 2.73
N GLU A 169 -0.40 13.46 3.42
CA GLU A 169 -0.88 13.23 4.78
C GLU A 169 -2.18 12.40 4.76
N VAL A 170 -2.37 11.50 5.72
CA VAL A 170 -3.52 10.59 5.84
C VAL A 170 -4.39 10.96 7.03
#